data_b88778726706a19ec2040d238ad92232
#
_entry.id   b88778726706a19ec2040d238ad92232
#
_cell.length_a   1.000
_cell.length_b   1.000
_cell.length_c   1.000
_cell.angle_alpha   90.00
_cell.angle_beta   90.00
_cell.angle_gamma   90.00
#
_symmetry.space_group_name_H-M   'P 1'
#
loop_
_entity.id
_entity.type
_entity.pdbx_description
1 polymer ?
#
loop_
_entity_poly.entity_id
_entity_poly.type
_entity_poly.pdbx_seq_one_letter_code
_entity_poly.pdbx_strand_id
1 'polypeptide(L)'
;GSHASREPYTLNFINEETTAVYGLVSSNVLKDFPTLKIIVSHGGGAIPYQWARFEASAIRRNLQRFSERLRNLYYDTVLYNKESLELLIKTVGADRCMFGTERPGVGTVKDPRTGRWLDETRYIIEDFGWLSDAEKKMIFEDTAKKVFKINV
;
A
#
# COMPACT_ATOMS: atom_id res chain seq x y z
N GLY A 1 -20.47 -3.71 25.78
CA GLY A 1 -19.78 -4.47 24.76
C GLY A 1 -19.85 -3.73 23.42
N SER A 2 -18.71 -3.29 22.90
CA SER A 2 -18.64 -2.53 21.67
C SER A 2 -19.10 -3.41 20.49
N HIS A 3 -20.00 -2.91 19.68
CA HIS A 3 -20.42 -3.51 18.40
C HIS A 3 -19.32 -3.55 17.32
N ALA A 4 -18.09 -3.16 17.68
CA ALA A 4 -16.91 -3.20 16.79
C ALA A 4 -16.50 -4.61 16.35
N SER A 5 -17.11 -5.65 16.91
CA SER A 5 -16.81 -7.05 16.57
C SER A 5 -17.61 -7.61 15.40
N ARG A 6 -18.52 -6.84 14.79
CA ARG A 6 -19.38 -7.37 13.73
C ARG A 6 -18.73 -7.41 12.33
N GLU A 7 -17.69 -6.60 12.10
CA GLU A 7 -16.93 -6.56 10.87
C GLU A 7 -15.43 -6.53 11.15
N PRO A 8 -14.85 -7.64 11.65
CA PRO A 8 -13.44 -7.67 12.07
C PRO A 8 -12.48 -7.39 10.90
N TYR A 9 -12.86 -7.75 9.66
CA TYR A 9 -12.06 -7.50 8.47
C TYR A 9 -11.96 -6.01 8.11
N THR A 10 -12.93 -5.18 8.47
CA THR A 10 -12.90 -3.74 8.14
C THR A 10 -11.79 -2.99 8.87
N LEU A 11 -11.48 -3.35 10.10
CA LEU A 11 -10.48 -2.67 10.93
C LEU A 11 -9.30 -3.55 11.33
N ASN A 12 -9.56 -4.82 11.68
CA ASN A 12 -8.53 -5.67 12.28
C ASN A 12 -7.41 -5.98 11.29
N PHE A 13 -7.73 -6.24 10.01
CA PHE A 13 -6.72 -6.47 8.99
C PHE A 13 -5.79 -5.26 8.85
N ILE A 14 -6.35 -4.06 8.82
CA ILE A 14 -5.54 -2.83 8.72
C ILE A 14 -4.61 -2.67 9.93
N ASN A 15 -5.07 -3.00 11.14
CA ASN A 15 -4.25 -2.93 12.34
C ASN A 15 -3.14 -3.99 12.35
N GLU A 16 -3.46 -5.22 11.97
CA GLU A 16 -2.49 -6.31 11.92
C GLU A 16 -1.43 -6.06 10.84
N GLU A 17 -1.83 -5.59 9.67
CA GLU A 17 -0.92 -5.21 8.59
C GLU A 17 0.00 -4.05 8.98
N THR A 18 -0.54 -3.03 9.63
CA THR A 18 0.25 -1.92 10.15
C THR A 18 1.35 -2.43 11.10
N THR A 19 1.00 -3.34 12.00
CA THR A 19 1.93 -3.95 12.95
C THR A 19 2.96 -4.83 12.23
N ALA A 20 2.53 -5.65 11.28
CA ALA A 20 3.40 -6.53 10.51
C ALA A 20 4.40 -5.74 9.65
N VAL A 21 3.94 -4.72 8.93
CA VAL A 21 4.81 -3.87 8.09
C VAL A 21 5.82 -3.12 8.95
N TYR A 22 5.38 -2.54 10.08
CA TYR A 22 6.29 -1.90 11.02
C TYR A 22 7.36 -2.88 11.52
N GLY A 23 6.98 -4.09 11.89
CA GLY A 23 7.90 -5.16 12.31
C GLY A 23 8.91 -5.53 11.24
N LEU A 24 8.46 -5.78 10.00
CA LEU A 24 9.31 -6.11 8.86
C LEU A 24 10.31 -4.99 8.56
N VAL A 25 9.85 -3.76 8.45
CA VAL A 25 10.69 -2.60 8.12
C VAL A 25 11.65 -2.27 9.26
N SER A 26 11.27 -2.49 10.52
CA SER A 26 12.11 -2.20 11.70
C SER A 26 13.09 -3.34 12.06
N SER A 27 12.93 -4.51 11.45
CA SER A 27 13.79 -5.69 11.67
C SER A 27 14.94 -5.78 10.66
N ASN A 28 15.76 -6.81 10.78
CA ASN A 28 16.82 -7.13 9.82
C ASN A 28 16.36 -8.10 8.71
N VAL A 29 15.10 -8.55 8.69
CA VAL A 29 14.61 -9.56 7.74
C VAL A 29 14.92 -9.17 6.28
N LEU A 30 14.63 -7.95 5.89
CA LEU A 30 14.85 -7.48 4.51
C LEU A 30 16.34 -7.32 4.17
N LYS A 31 17.21 -7.13 5.17
CA LYS A 31 18.67 -7.11 5.04
C LYS A 31 19.23 -8.53 4.94
N ASP A 32 18.75 -9.43 5.79
CA ASP A 32 19.22 -10.80 5.86
C ASP A 32 18.73 -11.64 4.68
N PHE A 33 17.57 -11.28 4.11
CA PHE A 33 16.98 -11.95 2.95
C PHE A 33 16.71 -10.95 1.80
N PRO A 34 17.76 -10.42 1.14
CA PRO A 34 17.62 -9.32 0.17
C PRO A 34 16.87 -9.72 -1.12
N THR A 35 16.75 -11.01 -1.40
CA THR A 35 15.99 -11.52 -2.57
C THR A 35 14.51 -11.73 -2.29
N LEU A 36 14.11 -11.66 -1.02
CA LEU A 36 12.71 -11.82 -0.62
C LEU A 36 11.86 -10.67 -1.17
N LYS A 37 10.76 -11.03 -1.83
CA LYS A 37 9.77 -10.07 -2.32
C LYS A 37 8.52 -10.19 -1.45
N ILE A 38 8.21 -9.13 -0.73
CA ILE A 38 7.03 -9.06 0.13
C ILE A 38 6.08 -8.04 -0.49
N ILE A 39 4.86 -8.46 -0.72
CA ILE A 39 3.76 -7.63 -1.18
C ILE A 39 2.85 -7.43 0.03
N VAL A 40 2.54 -6.18 0.30
CA VAL A 40 1.70 -5.77 1.43
C VAL A 40 0.33 -5.38 0.92
N SER A 41 -0.71 -5.88 1.55
CA SER A 41 -2.09 -5.57 1.21
C SER A 41 -2.51 -4.19 1.72
N HIS A 42 -3.64 -3.70 1.21
CA HIS A 42 -4.33 -2.46 1.64
C HIS A 42 -3.38 -1.26 1.80
N GLY A 43 -2.44 -1.12 0.84
CA GLY A 43 -1.46 -0.03 0.84
C GLY A 43 -0.55 0.02 2.07
N GLY A 44 -0.47 -1.05 2.86
CA GLY A 44 0.34 -1.11 4.08
C GLY A 44 -0.36 -0.58 5.33
N GLY A 45 -1.68 -0.56 5.33
CA GLY A 45 -2.47 -0.12 6.47
C GLY A 45 -2.24 1.37 6.81
N ALA A 46 -1.96 1.69 8.05
CA ALA A 46 -1.71 3.07 8.48
C ALA A 46 -0.24 3.53 8.29
N ILE A 47 0.64 2.68 7.77
CA ILE A 47 2.07 2.99 7.64
C ILE A 47 2.33 4.22 6.76
N PRO A 48 1.76 4.37 5.56
CA PRO A 48 2.01 5.55 4.73
C PRO A 48 1.53 6.86 5.38
N TYR A 49 0.52 6.79 6.21
CA TYR A 49 0.00 7.95 6.94
C TYR A 49 0.87 8.36 8.14
N GLN A 50 1.55 7.39 8.79
CA GLN A 50 2.32 7.61 10.03
C GLN A 50 3.84 7.44 9.85
N TRP A 51 4.35 7.30 8.64
CA TRP A 51 5.76 6.98 8.39
C TRP A 51 6.74 7.93 9.09
N ALA A 52 6.41 9.23 9.19
CA ALA A 52 7.27 10.22 9.85
C ALA A 52 7.42 9.96 11.36
N ARG A 53 6.39 9.40 12.01
CA ARG A 53 6.48 8.97 13.41
C ARG A 53 7.48 7.85 13.59
N PHE A 54 7.49 6.89 12.67
CA PHE A 54 8.41 5.75 12.67
C PHE A 54 9.83 6.17 12.27
N GLU A 55 9.95 7.13 11.37
CA GLU A 55 11.21 7.78 11.00
C GLU A 55 11.92 8.38 12.23
N ALA A 56 11.17 9.07 13.09
CA ALA A 56 11.72 9.63 14.32
C ALA A 56 12.34 8.57 15.25
N SER A 57 11.76 7.39 15.30
CA SER A 57 12.31 6.24 16.04
C SER A 57 13.59 5.73 15.40
N ALA A 58 13.62 5.60 14.08
CA ALA A 58 14.82 5.16 13.34
C ALA A 58 15.99 6.12 13.56
N ILE A 59 15.75 7.44 13.47
CA ILE A 59 16.75 8.50 13.72
C ILE A 59 17.32 8.39 15.13
N ARG A 60 16.48 8.32 16.17
CA ARG A 60 16.93 8.21 17.57
C ARG A 60 17.81 6.99 17.83
N ARG A 61 17.59 5.92 17.08
CA ARG A 61 18.34 4.66 17.20
C ARG A 61 19.52 4.57 16.23
N ASN A 62 19.82 5.64 15.49
CA ASN A 62 20.85 5.69 14.47
C ASN A 62 20.74 4.55 13.45
N LEU A 63 19.52 4.26 13.01
CA LEU A 63 19.22 3.26 11.99
C LEU A 63 19.01 3.91 10.63
N GLN A 64 19.08 3.11 9.56
CA GLN A 64 18.65 3.54 8.23
C GLN A 64 17.24 4.12 8.29
N ARG A 65 17.00 5.16 7.51
CA ARG A 65 15.72 5.86 7.44
C ARG A 65 14.55 4.90 7.20
N PHE A 66 13.48 5.07 7.97
CA PHE A 66 12.29 4.23 7.83
C PHE A 66 11.66 4.39 6.44
N SER A 67 11.59 5.61 5.93
CA SER A 67 11.11 5.95 4.60
C SER A 67 11.88 5.24 3.47
N GLU A 68 13.21 5.12 3.59
CA GLU A 68 14.03 4.37 2.63
C GLU A 68 13.73 2.86 2.70
N ARG A 69 13.59 2.35 3.91
CA ARG A 69 13.33 0.92 4.15
C ARG A 69 11.93 0.48 3.68
N LEU A 70 10.94 1.37 3.70
CA LEU A 70 9.61 1.12 3.12
C LEU A 70 9.70 0.71 1.65
N ARG A 71 10.64 1.26 0.90
CA ARG A 71 10.83 0.95 -0.52
C ARG A 71 11.43 -0.43 -0.79
N ASN A 72 11.74 -1.21 0.24
CA ASN A 72 12.09 -2.63 0.09
C ASN A 72 10.87 -3.55 -0.02
N LEU A 73 9.68 -3.03 0.24
CA LEU A 73 8.41 -3.74 0.09
C LEU A 73 7.68 -3.31 -1.19
N TYR A 74 6.70 -4.09 -1.57
CA TYR A 74 5.72 -3.77 -2.60
C TYR A 74 4.35 -3.62 -1.96
N TYR A 75 3.47 -2.84 -2.57
CA TYR A 75 2.17 -2.49 -2.01
C TYR A 75 1.09 -2.64 -3.07
N ASP A 76 -0.05 -3.19 -2.71
CA ASP A 76 -1.23 -3.07 -3.56
C ASP A 76 -1.84 -1.67 -3.45
N THR A 77 -2.77 -1.36 -4.34
CA THR A 77 -3.51 -0.09 -4.36
C THR A 77 -4.95 -0.25 -3.87
N VAL A 78 -5.18 -1.17 -2.93
CA VAL A 78 -6.49 -1.41 -2.32
C VAL A 78 -6.82 -0.29 -1.33
N LEU A 79 -7.05 0.91 -1.86
CA LEU A 79 -7.39 2.13 -1.15
C LEU A 79 -8.49 2.85 -1.95
N TYR A 80 -9.61 3.15 -1.31
CA TYR A 80 -10.85 3.50 -1.99
C TYR A 80 -11.07 5.01 -2.20
N ASN A 81 -10.04 5.84 -2.00
CA ASN A 81 -10.12 7.28 -2.25
C ASN A 81 -8.82 7.83 -2.83
N LYS A 82 -8.96 9.01 -3.44
CA LYS A 82 -7.87 9.71 -4.11
C LYS A 82 -6.71 10.06 -3.18
N GLU A 83 -7.04 10.56 -2.00
CA GLU A 83 -6.06 11.08 -1.04
C GLU A 83 -5.15 9.97 -0.50
N SER A 84 -5.72 8.80 -0.18
CA SER A 84 -4.95 7.65 0.29
C SER A 84 -4.07 7.06 -0.80
N LEU A 85 -4.58 6.95 -2.04
CA LEU A 85 -3.81 6.49 -3.20
C LEU A 85 -2.64 7.44 -3.50
N GLU A 86 -2.89 8.74 -3.49
CA GLU A 86 -1.87 9.77 -3.69
C GLU A 86 -0.79 9.70 -2.60
N LEU A 87 -1.19 9.59 -1.33
CA LEU A 87 -0.28 9.47 -0.20
C LEU A 87 0.60 8.22 -0.33
N LEU A 88 0.01 7.06 -0.62
CA LEU A 88 0.77 5.82 -0.81
C LEU A 88 1.81 5.98 -1.91
N ILE A 89 1.40 6.36 -3.11
CA ILE A 89 2.27 6.43 -4.28
C ILE A 89 3.40 7.45 -4.05
N LYS A 90 3.10 8.60 -3.46
CA LYS A 90 4.13 9.62 -3.12
C LYS A 90 5.09 9.13 -2.03
N THR A 91 4.64 8.29 -1.10
CA THR A 91 5.47 7.78 -0.01
C THR A 91 6.43 6.68 -0.49
N VAL A 92 5.94 5.71 -1.24
CA VAL A 92 6.73 4.53 -1.62
C VAL A 92 7.24 4.53 -3.05
N GLY A 93 6.64 5.32 -3.94
CA GLY A 93 6.94 5.40 -5.37
C GLY A 93 6.09 4.46 -6.22
N ALA A 94 5.84 4.87 -7.47
CA ALA A 94 5.05 4.10 -8.43
C ALA A 94 5.65 2.71 -8.70
N ASP A 95 6.98 2.59 -8.70
CA ASP A 95 7.73 1.35 -8.91
C ASP A 95 7.61 0.34 -7.76
N ARG A 96 6.89 0.69 -6.70
CA ARG A 96 6.58 -0.18 -5.55
C ARG A 96 5.10 -0.48 -5.42
N CYS A 97 4.26 0.15 -6.24
CA CYS A 97 2.83 -0.07 -6.24
C CYS A 97 2.41 -1.08 -7.31
N MET A 98 1.42 -1.89 -6.99
CA MET A 98 0.77 -2.81 -7.92
C MET A 98 -0.74 -2.62 -7.84
N PHE A 99 -1.39 -2.49 -8.99
CA PHE A 99 -2.82 -2.31 -9.04
C PHE A 99 -3.57 -3.52 -8.46
N GLY A 100 -4.46 -3.26 -7.53
CA GLY A 100 -5.37 -4.23 -6.92
C GLY A 100 -6.62 -3.52 -6.42
N THR A 101 -7.74 -4.21 -6.37
CA THR A 101 -9.06 -3.66 -6.00
C THR A 101 -9.71 -4.38 -4.83
N GLU A 102 -9.23 -5.58 -4.47
CA GLU A 102 -9.87 -6.48 -3.50
C GLU A 102 -11.30 -6.89 -3.92
N ARG A 103 -11.60 -6.87 -5.19
CA ARG A 103 -12.95 -7.24 -5.65
C ARG A 103 -13.08 -8.76 -5.84
N PRO A 104 -14.06 -9.44 -5.19
CA PRO A 104 -15.04 -8.91 -4.23
C PRO A 104 -14.46 -8.73 -2.82
N GLY A 105 -14.73 -7.60 -2.18
CA GLY A 105 -14.22 -7.30 -0.84
C GLY A 105 -14.98 -6.17 -0.16
N VAL A 106 -14.36 -5.54 0.83
CA VAL A 106 -14.97 -4.46 1.62
C VAL A 106 -15.44 -3.30 0.75
N GLY A 107 -14.68 -2.94 -0.27
CA GLY A 107 -15.01 -1.84 -1.20
C GLY A 107 -16.04 -2.21 -2.27
N THR A 108 -16.52 -3.47 -2.33
CA THR A 108 -17.52 -3.88 -3.32
C THR A 108 -18.91 -3.41 -2.91
N VAL A 109 -19.06 -2.10 -2.84
CA VAL A 109 -20.31 -1.39 -2.53
C VAL A 109 -20.45 -0.16 -3.42
N LYS A 110 -21.65 0.10 -3.87
CA LYS A 110 -21.97 1.25 -4.71
C LYS A 110 -22.28 2.47 -3.83
N ASP A 111 -21.51 3.56 -3.99
CA ASP A 111 -21.81 4.81 -3.32
C ASP A 111 -23.05 5.43 -3.96
N PRO A 112 -24.16 5.62 -3.21
CA PRO A 112 -25.38 6.19 -3.76
C PRO A 112 -25.24 7.67 -4.20
N ARG A 113 -24.22 8.38 -3.71
CA ARG A 113 -23.98 9.79 -4.08
C ARG A 113 -23.30 9.93 -5.42
N THR A 114 -22.40 9.02 -5.77
CA THR A 114 -21.62 9.06 -7.01
C THR A 114 -22.11 8.07 -8.06
N GLY A 115 -22.83 7.02 -7.63
CA GLY A 115 -23.24 5.91 -8.47
C GLY A 115 -22.10 4.95 -8.85
N ARG A 116 -20.88 5.15 -8.32
CA ARG A 116 -19.70 4.32 -8.61
C ARG A 116 -19.46 3.30 -7.50
N TRP A 117 -18.80 2.20 -7.85
CA TRP A 117 -18.31 1.26 -6.88
C TRP A 117 -17.06 1.82 -6.19
N LEU A 118 -16.91 1.66 -4.88
CA LEU A 118 -15.74 2.17 -4.15
C LEU A 118 -14.45 1.46 -4.57
N ASP A 119 -14.53 0.18 -4.92
CA ASP A 119 -13.39 -0.62 -5.40
C ASP A 119 -13.03 -0.36 -6.88
N GLU A 120 -13.73 0.55 -7.55
CA GLU A 120 -13.44 0.97 -8.92
C GLU A 120 -12.41 2.11 -8.92
N THR A 121 -11.17 1.80 -8.50
CA THR A 121 -10.13 2.80 -8.22
C THR A 121 -9.20 3.10 -9.41
N ARG A 122 -9.32 2.34 -10.50
CA ARG A 122 -8.48 2.51 -11.68
C ARG A 122 -8.50 3.92 -12.23
N TYR A 123 -9.70 4.50 -12.43
CA TYR A 123 -9.86 5.83 -12.97
C TYR A 123 -9.20 6.92 -12.09
N ILE A 124 -9.13 6.71 -10.76
CA ILE A 124 -8.49 7.65 -9.85
C ILE A 124 -6.99 7.74 -10.17
N ILE A 125 -6.33 6.59 -10.39
CA ILE A 125 -4.90 6.55 -10.73
C ILE A 125 -4.68 7.11 -12.15
N GLU A 126 -5.56 6.79 -13.08
CA GLU A 126 -5.52 7.33 -14.46
C GLU A 126 -5.64 8.86 -14.46
N ASP A 127 -6.46 9.44 -13.58
CA ASP A 127 -6.69 10.87 -13.45
C ASP A 127 -5.59 11.63 -12.68
N PHE A 128 -4.59 10.95 -12.11
CA PHE A 128 -3.45 11.64 -11.50
C PHE A 128 -2.59 12.34 -12.55
N GLY A 129 -2.77 13.65 -12.69
CA GLY A 129 -2.00 14.46 -13.64
C GLY A 129 -0.53 14.65 -13.28
N TRP A 130 -0.12 14.30 -12.06
CA TRP A 130 1.26 14.35 -11.59
C TRP A 130 2.04 13.06 -11.83
N LEU A 131 1.37 11.96 -12.18
CA LEU A 131 2.00 10.72 -12.62
C LEU A 131 2.22 10.75 -14.13
N SER A 132 3.43 10.43 -14.56
CA SER A 132 3.73 10.16 -15.96
C SER A 132 3.05 8.87 -16.45
N ASP A 133 2.89 8.72 -17.77
CA ASP A 133 2.35 7.48 -18.36
C ASP A 133 3.21 6.27 -18.01
N ALA A 134 4.53 6.44 -17.91
CA ALA A 134 5.44 5.37 -17.49
C ALA A 134 5.18 4.94 -16.04
N GLU A 135 4.95 5.88 -15.12
CA GLU A 135 4.62 5.56 -13.72
C GLU A 135 3.25 4.89 -13.59
N LYS A 136 2.25 5.35 -14.35
CA LYS A 136 0.95 4.68 -14.42
C LYS A 136 1.10 3.24 -14.93
N LYS A 137 1.90 3.04 -15.98
CA LYS A 137 2.21 1.71 -16.49
C LYS A 137 2.92 0.81 -15.46
N MET A 138 3.84 1.36 -14.66
CA MET A 138 4.46 0.63 -13.55
C MET A 138 3.39 0.10 -12.58
N ILE A 139 2.47 0.96 -12.14
CA ILE A 139 1.42 0.58 -11.19
C ILE A 139 0.50 -0.50 -11.78
N PHE A 140 0.06 -0.33 -13.04
CA PHE A 140 -0.93 -1.22 -13.64
C PHE A 140 -0.35 -2.54 -14.16
N GLU A 141 0.96 -2.59 -14.47
CA GLU A 141 1.51 -3.71 -15.20
C GLU A 141 2.94 -4.09 -14.80
N ASP A 142 3.90 -3.16 -14.95
CA ASP A 142 5.32 -3.51 -14.97
C ASP A 142 5.84 -3.98 -13.61
N THR A 143 5.35 -3.40 -12.51
CA THR A 143 5.74 -3.81 -11.15
C THR A 143 5.30 -5.25 -10.88
N ALA A 144 4.08 -5.64 -11.24
CA ALA A 144 3.59 -7.01 -11.09
C ALA A 144 4.40 -7.98 -11.96
N LYS A 145 4.65 -7.65 -13.24
CA LYS A 145 5.49 -8.45 -14.13
C LYS A 145 6.87 -8.70 -13.53
N LYS A 146 7.51 -7.66 -13.02
CA LYS A 146 8.83 -7.75 -12.38
C LYS A 146 8.83 -8.63 -11.13
N VAL A 147 7.84 -8.46 -10.26
CA VAL A 147 7.76 -9.18 -8.97
C VAL A 147 7.46 -10.66 -9.19
N PHE A 148 6.50 -10.97 -10.05
CA PHE A 148 6.06 -12.34 -10.34
C PHE A 148 6.85 -13.01 -11.47
N LYS A 149 7.82 -12.31 -12.10
CA LYS A 149 8.62 -12.81 -13.24
C LYS A 149 7.75 -13.28 -14.41
N ILE A 150 6.70 -12.51 -14.70
CA ILE A 150 5.78 -12.80 -15.81
C ILE A 150 6.39 -12.28 -17.11
N ASN A 151 6.68 -13.19 -18.01
CA ASN A 151 7.16 -12.88 -19.37
C ASN A 151 5.95 -12.97 -20.33
N VAL A 152 5.38 -11.84 -20.69
CA VAL A 152 4.34 -11.68 -21.73
C VAL A 152 4.73 -10.55 -22.63
#